data_187bab7fb6cf272d8ddba05abca0d1cb
#
_entry.id   187bab7fb6cf272d8ddba05abca0d1cb
#
_cell.length_a   1.000
_cell.length_b   1.000
_cell.length_c   1.000
_cell.angle_alpha   90.00
_cell.angle_beta   90.00
_cell.angle_gamma   90.00
#
_symmetry.space_group_name_H-M   'P 1'
#
loop_
_entity.id
_entity.type
_entity.pdbx_description
1 polymer ?
#
loop_
_entity_poly.entity_id
_entity_poly.type
_entity_poly.pdbx_seq_one_letter_code
_entity_poly.pdbx_strand_id
1 'polypeptide(L)'
;MKRVFLTGAALLALFQSRAQDIPADSTGYKSRKLKVEEVNLVSSYYSQNGDHSAVTGGIGTQKLTDIANTIDVRLIKYGQTGIKHTFDIEAGIDHYTSASSDMIDLSANSSASSSDNRFYPSLTYLRENEQKGRTIGIGVSSSTEFDYQSFGGNISFSQKTKDRNGEFTARFQTFIDQLKLIEPIELRDPGSEGYGSANRNTFAGTLSYSQVINQRLQVMLVGDIISQNGYLSLPFHRVYFADGSVHQEKMPDTRFKIPLGIRASYFMGDNIIIRAYYRYYTDDWNLKAHTADLEIPVKLTQAFSLSPFYRYYSQSAAKYFKPYGEHTAADEYYTSNYDLSKFNSSFVGMGLKFTPPDGIFGLKHWNTLEIRYGHYNRSNDLASDIISINIKYR
;
A
#
# COMPACT_ATOMS: atom_id res chain seq x y z
N MET A 1 -19.05 16.01 -6.11
CA MET A 1 -19.02 15.13 -7.29
C MET A 1 -18.79 15.87 -8.62
N LYS A 2 -19.54 16.92 -9.02
CA LYS A 2 -19.31 17.61 -10.32
C LYS A 2 -17.92 18.26 -10.49
N ARG A 3 -17.27 18.74 -9.42
CA ARG A 3 -15.94 19.38 -9.49
C ARG A 3 -14.78 18.38 -9.67
N VAL A 4 -14.90 17.16 -9.14
CA VAL A 4 -13.88 16.09 -9.29
C VAL A 4 -13.92 15.53 -10.71
N PHE A 5 -15.10 15.38 -11.31
CA PHE A 5 -15.25 14.99 -12.71
C PHE A 5 -14.66 16.03 -13.69
N LEU A 6 -14.80 17.31 -13.38
CA LEU A 6 -14.25 18.39 -14.21
C LEU A 6 -12.71 18.47 -14.16
N THR A 7 -12.09 18.20 -13.00
CA THR A 7 -10.63 18.14 -12.88
C THR A 7 -10.04 16.91 -13.60
N GLY A 8 -10.70 15.76 -13.54
CA GLY A 8 -10.30 14.57 -14.30
C GLY A 8 -10.42 14.78 -15.82
N ALA A 9 -11.51 15.40 -16.28
CA ALA A 9 -11.71 15.71 -17.69
C ALA A 9 -10.74 16.79 -18.21
N ALA A 10 -10.38 17.78 -17.39
CA ALA A 10 -9.40 18.81 -17.75
C ALA A 10 -7.97 18.25 -17.86
N LEU A 11 -7.59 17.30 -16.96
CA LEU A 11 -6.32 16.57 -17.07
C LEU A 11 -6.26 15.69 -18.33
N LEU A 12 -7.34 15.00 -18.68
CA LEU A 12 -7.42 14.21 -19.92
C LEU A 12 -7.33 15.09 -21.18
N ALA A 13 -7.93 16.29 -21.19
CA ALA A 13 -7.84 17.23 -22.31
C ALA A 13 -6.42 17.79 -22.50
N LEU A 14 -5.65 18.00 -21.43
CA LEU A 14 -4.26 18.44 -21.50
C LEU A 14 -3.34 17.39 -22.13
N PHE A 15 -3.65 16.10 -21.98
CA PHE A 15 -2.87 15.01 -22.60
C PHE A 15 -3.15 14.83 -24.10
N GLN A 16 -4.34 15.20 -24.59
CA GLN A 16 -4.67 15.08 -26.03
C GLN A 16 -4.01 16.17 -26.89
N SER A 17 -3.56 17.28 -26.31
CA SER A 17 -3.11 18.46 -27.10
C SER A 17 -1.66 18.42 -27.60
N ARG A 18 -0.89 17.31 -27.39
CA ARG A 18 0.55 17.26 -27.73
C ARG A 18 1.02 16.05 -28.53
N ALA A 19 0.15 15.36 -29.24
CA ALA A 19 0.53 14.32 -30.18
C ALA A 19 0.64 14.87 -31.60
N GLN A 20 1.58 15.79 -31.85
CA GLN A 20 1.92 16.19 -33.25
C GLN A 20 3.26 15.60 -33.65
N ASP A 21 3.24 14.82 -34.75
CA ASP A 21 4.39 14.25 -35.40
C ASP A 21 5.34 15.33 -35.94
N ILE A 22 6.63 15.20 -35.64
CA ILE A 22 7.68 16.00 -36.25
C ILE A 22 8.54 15.07 -37.13
N PRO A 23 8.84 15.43 -38.40
CA PRO A 23 9.55 14.57 -39.33
C PRO A 23 10.98 14.25 -38.86
N ALA A 24 11.41 13.02 -39.12
CA ALA A 24 12.77 12.55 -38.84
C ALA A 24 13.75 13.17 -39.86
N ASP A 25 14.72 13.93 -39.37
CA ASP A 25 15.94 14.25 -40.13
C ASP A 25 17.15 13.56 -39.51
N SER A 26 17.97 13.04 -40.38
CA SER A 26 19.00 12.04 -40.14
C SER A 26 20.35 12.63 -39.70
N THR A 27 21.16 11.77 -39.08
CA THR A 27 22.60 11.87 -38.75
C THR A 27 22.93 12.49 -37.40
N GLY A 28 22.92 11.64 -36.40
CA GLY A 28 23.37 11.90 -35.05
C GLY A 28 22.35 11.38 -34.04
N TYR A 29 22.78 10.60 -33.05
CA TYR A 29 21.91 10.09 -31.98
C TYR A 29 21.31 11.29 -31.21
N LYS A 30 20.12 11.72 -31.65
CA LYS A 30 19.40 12.82 -31.00
C LYS A 30 18.79 12.29 -29.69
N SER A 31 19.01 12.97 -28.59
CA SER A 31 18.31 12.75 -27.33
C SER A 31 16.79 12.73 -27.59
N ARG A 32 16.13 11.61 -27.30
CA ARG A 32 14.67 11.50 -27.49
C ARG A 32 13.96 12.43 -26.53
N LYS A 33 12.87 13.05 -26.98
CA LYS A 33 12.00 13.88 -26.11
C LYS A 33 11.39 13.01 -25.02
N LEU A 34 11.03 13.64 -23.90
CA LEU A 34 10.25 13.00 -22.83
C LEU A 34 8.93 12.49 -23.42
N LYS A 35 8.57 11.24 -23.14
CA LYS A 35 7.36 10.59 -23.61
C LYS A 35 6.57 10.03 -22.45
N VAL A 36 5.25 10.06 -22.51
CA VAL A 36 4.39 9.24 -21.67
C VAL A 36 4.57 7.79 -22.11
N GLU A 37 5.00 6.92 -21.20
CA GLU A 37 5.12 5.47 -21.43
C GLU A 37 3.83 4.76 -21.05
N GLU A 38 3.23 5.18 -19.92
CA GLU A 38 2.06 4.53 -19.38
C GLU A 38 1.30 5.49 -18.45
N VAL A 39 -0.02 5.39 -18.44
CA VAL A 39 -0.88 5.98 -17.40
C VAL A 39 -1.78 4.89 -16.86
N ASN A 40 -1.81 4.71 -15.54
CA ASN A 40 -2.69 3.80 -14.84
C ASN A 40 -3.71 4.61 -14.02
N LEU A 41 -4.98 4.27 -14.15
CA LEU A 41 -6.06 4.78 -13.33
C LEU A 41 -6.61 3.61 -12.52
N VAL A 42 -6.54 3.70 -11.21
CA VAL A 42 -7.07 2.69 -10.30
C VAL A 42 -8.16 3.31 -9.45
N SER A 43 -9.32 2.67 -9.40
CA SER A 43 -10.39 3.01 -8.47
C SER A 43 -10.75 1.76 -7.68
N SER A 44 -10.90 1.88 -6.38
CA SER A 44 -11.30 0.78 -5.50
C SER A 44 -12.38 1.19 -4.52
N TYR A 45 -13.22 0.23 -4.20
CA TYR A 45 -14.18 0.29 -3.13
C TYR A 45 -13.88 -0.82 -2.13
N TYR A 46 -13.77 -0.45 -0.87
CA TYR A 46 -13.56 -1.34 0.27
C TYR A 46 -14.73 -1.20 1.23
N SER A 47 -15.23 -2.32 1.74
CA SER A 47 -16.25 -2.36 2.79
C SER A 47 -15.87 -3.40 3.82
N GLN A 48 -15.88 -3.02 5.10
CA GLN A 48 -15.51 -3.85 6.24
C GLN A 48 -16.66 -3.92 7.23
N ASN A 49 -16.80 -5.05 7.89
CA ASN A 49 -17.65 -5.27 9.05
C ASN A 49 -16.91 -6.13 10.08
N GLY A 50 -16.97 -5.77 11.36
CA GLY A 50 -16.35 -6.48 12.46
C GLY A 50 -16.91 -6.04 13.79
N ASP A 51 -16.53 -6.74 14.88
CA ASP A 51 -17.11 -6.58 16.22
C ASP A 51 -16.11 -6.18 17.29
N HIS A 52 -14.86 -5.87 16.90
CA HIS A 52 -13.76 -5.56 17.83
C HIS A 52 -13.13 -4.20 17.56
N SER A 53 -13.94 -3.13 17.62
CA SER A 53 -13.42 -1.77 17.41
C SER A 53 -12.44 -1.37 18.52
N ALA A 54 -11.22 -1.00 18.13
CA ALA A 54 -10.22 -0.48 19.04
C ALA A 54 -10.60 0.90 19.62
N VAL A 55 -11.43 1.67 18.93
CA VAL A 55 -11.99 2.94 19.41
C VAL A 55 -12.78 2.74 20.70
N THR A 56 -13.46 1.62 20.84
CA THR A 56 -14.27 1.24 22.00
C THR A 56 -13.62 0.16 22.86
N GLY A 57 -12.29 0.01 22.78
CA GLY A 57 -11.53 -0.90 23.63
C GLY A 57 -11.59 -2.37 23.21
N GLY A 58 -11.79 -2.65 21.93
CA GLY A 58 -11.82 -4.01 21.38
C GLY A 58 -13.19 -4.67 21.40
N ILE A 59 -14.25 -3.91 21.60
CA ILE A 59 -15.65 -4.34 21.53
C ILE A 59 -16.46 -3.38 20.65
N GLY A 60 -17.66 -3.78 20.22
CA GLY A 60 -18.53 -2.94 19.41
C GLY A 60 -18.19 -2.95 17.93
N THR A 61 -18.95 -2.19 17.16
CA THR A 61 -18.89 -2.26 15.68
C THR A 61 -17.59 -1.73 15.11
N GLN A 62 -17.07 -2.44 14.09
CA GLN A 62 -15.86 -2.07 13.33
C GLN A 62 -16.21 -1.97 11.84
N LYS A 63 -17.17 -1.10 11.50
CA LYS A 63 -17.61 -0.86 10.13
C LYS A 63 -16.84 0.27 9.51
N LEU A 64 -16.30 0.02 8.31
CA LEU A 64 -15.58 1.02 7.52
C LEU A 64 -15.89 0.83 6.05
N THR A 65 -16.06 1.93 5.32
CA THR A 65 -16.05 1.95 3.86
C THR A 65 -14.99 2.91 3.38
N ASP A 66 -14.32 2.57 2.28
CA ASP A 66 -13.30 3.40 1.66
C ASP A 66 -13.49 3.41 0.14
N ILE A 67 -13.34 4.59 -0.47
CA ILE A 67 -13.28 4.79 -1.92
C ILE A 67 -11.94 5.43 -2.22
N ALA A 68 -11.03 4.67 -2.82
CA ALA A 68 -9.71 5.13 -3.20
C ALA A 68 -9.60 5.29 -4.72
N ASN A 69 -8.94 6.38 -5.15
CA ASN A 69 -8.65 6.65 -6.55
C ASN A 69 -7.18 7.04 -6.68
N THR A 70 -6.46 6.38 -7.58
CA THR A 70 -5.04 6.64 -7.83
C THR A 70 -4.80 6.81 -9.32
N ILE A 71 -4.01 7.81 -9.67
CA ILE A 71 -3.42 7.99 -10.98
C ILE A 71 -1.90 7.81 -10.88
N ASP A 72 -1.34 6.98 -11.73
CA ASP A 72 0.11 6.80 -11.91
C ASP A 72 0.49 7.15 -13.35
N VAL A 73 1.48 8.00 -13.52
CA VAL A 73 1.98 8.47 -14.83
C VAL A 73 3.47 8.16 -14.92
N ARG A 74 3.83 7.30 -15.86
CA ARG A 74 5.22 6.99 -16.18
C ARG A 74 5.68 7.74 -17.41
N LEU A 75 6.72 8.56 -17.22
CA LEU A 75 7.39 9.29 -18.29
C LEU A 75 8.79 8.73 -18.51
N ILE A 76 9.20 8.57 -19.77
CA ILE A 76 10.53 8.08 -20.12
C ILE A 76 11.26 9.03 -21.07
N LYS A 77 12.59 9.05 -20.91
CA LYS A 77 13.51 9.73 -21.83
C LYS A 77 14.79 8.92 -22.00
N TYR A 78 15.21 8.75 -23.23
CA TYR A 78 16.53 8.16 -23.52
C TYR A 78 17.56 9.25 -23.80
N GLY A 79 18.66 9.22 -23.04
CA GLY A 79 19.81 10.08 -23.24
C GLY A 79 20.72 9.61 -24.39
N GLN A 80 21.72 10.43 -24.76
CA GLN A 80 22.65 10.14 -25.87
C GLN A 80 23.51 8.89 -25.68
N THR A 81 23.73 8.45 -24.44
CA THR A 81 24.60 7.32 -24.06
C THR A 81 23.84 6.03 -23.75
N GLY A 82 22.58 5.88 -24.21
CA GLY A 82 21.76 4.70 -23.90
C GLY A 82 21.29 4.64 -22.44
N ILE A 83 21.34 5.76 -21.73
CA ILE A 83 20.82 5.87 -20.38
C ILE A 83 19.33 6.15 -20.48
N LYS A 84 18.51 5.29 -19.83
CA LYS A 84 17.06 5.50 -19.69
C LYS A 84 16.80 6.30 -18.41
N HIS A 85 16.05 7.37 -18.53
CA HIS A 85 15.51 8.17 -17.45
C HIS A 85 14.02 7.90 -17.34
N THR A 86 13.54 7.51 -16.16
CA THR A 86 12.13 7.26 -15.88
C THR A 86 11.68 8.18 -14.75
N PHE A 87 10.52 8.79 -14.91
CA PHE A 87 9.84 9.56 -13.90
C PHE A 87 8.48 8.90 -13.66
N ASP A 88 8.27 8.36 -12.47
CA ASP A 88 7.01 7.83 -12.00
C ASP A 88 6.35 8.87 -11.08
N ILE A 89 5.18 9.36 -11.47
CA ILE A 89 4.40 10.37 -10.76
C ILE A 89 3.10 9.70 -10.36
N GLU A 90 2.85 9.62 -9.06
CA GLU A 90 1.62 9.05 -8.53
C GLU A 90 0.89 10.10 -7.70
N ALA A 91 -0.44 10.11 -7.77
CA ALA A 91 -1.29 10.87 -6.88
C ALA A 91 -2.53 10.05 -6.54
N GLY A 92 -2.82 9.91 -5.27
CA GLY A 92 -3.98 9.20 -4.78
C GLY A 92 -4.83 10.05 -3.84
N ILE A 93 -6.11 9.76 -3.83
CA ILE A 93 -7.09 10.30 -2.91
C ILE A 93 -8.00 9.19 -2.42
N ASP A 94 -8.11 9.06 -1.10
CA ASP A 94 -9.01 8.13 -0.43
C ASP A 94 -10.06 8.94 0.35
N HIS A 95 -11.28 8.42 0.38
CA HIS A 95 -12.34 8.89 1.27
C HIS A 95 -12.86 7.68 2.05
N TYR A 96 -12.66 7.70 3.35
CA TYR A 96 -13.05 6.61 4.22
C TYR A 96 -13.88 7.07 5.41
N THR A 97 -14.77 6.18 5.87
CA THR A 97 -15.59 6.39 7.07
C THR A 97 -14.80 6.00 8.32
N SER A 98 -15.28 6.40 9.48
CA SER A 98 -14.74 5.91 10.76
C SER A 98 -14.86 4.38 10.85
N ALA A 99 -13.86 3.74 11.46
CA ALA A 99 -13.89 2.30 11.75
C ALA A 99 -14.85 1.91 12.90
N SER A 100 -15.56 2.86 13.49
CA SER A 100 -16.58 2.63 14.49
C SER A 100 -17.66 3.69 14.37
N SER A 101 -18.91 3.29 14.61
CA SER A 101 -20.05 4.21 14.76
C SER A 101 -20.28 4.63 16.21
N ASP A 102 -19.56 4.01 17.16
CA ASP A 102 -19.74 4.19 18.59
C ASP A 102 -18.64 5.10 19.16
N MET A 103 -18.97 5.96 20.10
CA MET A 103 -18.05 6.83 20.84
C MET A 103 -17.10 7.67 19.95
N ILE A 104 -17.60 8.10 18.77
CA ILE A 104 -16.88 8.99 17.85
C ILE A 104 -16.96 10.46 18.31
N ASP A 105 -15.94 11.24 17.95
CA ASP A 105 -15.94 12.68 18.18
C ASP A 105 -16.46 13.41 16.93
N LEU A 106 -17.72 13.81 16.95
CA LEU A 106 -18.36 14.51 15.83
C LEU A 106 -17.78 15.91 15.58
N SER A 107 -17.02 16.47 16.52
CA SER A 107 -16.36 17.78 16.37
C SER A 107 -15.02 17.68 15.63
N ALA A 108 -14.41 16.49 15.59
CA ALA A 108 -13.22 16.22 14.82
C ALA A 108 -13.58 15.88 13.36
N ASN A 109 -12.77 16.29 12.40
CA ASN A 109 -12.91 15.91 11.00
C ASN A 109 -11.81 14.90 10.63
N SER A 110 -11.85 13.72 11.25
CA SER A 110 -10.83 12.68 11.15
C SER A 110 -11.43 11.28 11.25
N SER A 111 -10.57 10.26 11.22
CA SER A 111 -10.95 8.87 11.52
C SER A 111 -11.53 8.66 12.94
N ALA A 112 -11.26 9.60 13.86
CA ALA A 112 -11.90 9.65 15.17
C ALA A 112 -13.36 10.15 15.14
N SER A 113 -13.82 10.69 13.99
CA SER A 113 -15.20 11.16 13.77
C SER A 113 -15.93 10.25 12.75
N SER A 114 -16.71 10.86 11.84
CA SER A 114 -17.51 10.10 10.87
C SER A 114 -16.75 9.69 9.62
N SER A 115 -15.76 10.48 9.16
CA SER A 115 -14.99 10.20 7.94
C SER A 115 -13.75 11.09 7.84
N ASP A 116 -12.81 10.69 6.99
CA ASP A 116 -11.65 11.51 6.63
C ASP A 116 -11.32 11.38 5.14
N ASN A 117 -10.45 12.28 4.66
CA ASN A 117 -9.90 12.25 3.31
C ASN A 117 -8.38 12.23 3.41
N ARG A 118 -7.77 11.35 2.65
CA ARG A 118 -6.33 11.24 2.51
C ARG A 118 -5.90 11.64 1.11
N PHE A 119 -4.88 12.47 1.02
CA PHE A 119 -4.21 12.80 -0.24
C PHE A 119 -2.73 12.43 -0.16
N TYR A 120 -2.23 11.67 -1.16
CA TYR A 120 -0.86 11.12 -1.12
C TYR A 120 -0.18 11.15 -2.49
N PRO A 121 0.53 12.24 -2.83
CA PRO A 121 1.36 12.32 -4.02
C PRO A 121 2.74 11.68 -3.81
N SER A 122 3.32 11.13 -4.88
CA SER A 122 4.71 10.70 -4.93
C SER A 122 5.37 10.99 -6.28
N LEU A 123 6.69 11.14 -6.25
CA LEU A 123 7.54 11.29 -7.44
C LEU A 123 8.78 10.41 -7.25
N THR A 124 9.03 9.52 -8.20
CA THR A 124 10.24 8.70 -8.25
C THR A 124 10.97 8.92 -9.57
N TYR A 125 12.25 9.19 -9.47
CA TYR A 125 13.16 9.26 -10.60
C TYR A 125 14.09 8.05 -10.61
N LEU A 126 14.19 7.38 -11.79
CA LEU A 126 15.09 6.26 -12.02
C LEU A 126 16.06 6.59 -13.16
N ARG A 127 17.32 6.31 -12.94
CA ARG A 127 18.38 6.38 -13.96
C ARG A 127 18.94 4.99 -14.21
N GLU A 128 18.58 4.41 -15.36
CA GLU A 128 19.01 3.09 -15.77
C GLU A 128 20.12 3.19 -16.82
N ASN A 129 21.24 2.51 -16.60
CA ASN A 129 22.26 2.23 -17.57
C ASN A 129 22.13 0.78 -18.03
N GLU A 130 21.49 0.57 -19.17
CA GLU A 130 21.22 -0.77 -19.71
C GLU A 130 22.49 -1.56 -20.01
N GLN A 131 23.56 -0.90 -20.50
CA GLN A 131 24.82 -1.55 -20.84
C GLN A 131 25.48 -2.13 -19.58
N LYS A 132 25.48 -1.37 -18.46
CA LYS A 132 26.04 -1.79 -17.18
C LYS A 132 25.07 -2.62 -16.34
N GLY A 133 23.78 -2.71 -16.74
CA GLY A 133 22.73 -3.35 -15.96
C GLY A 133 22.51 -2.72 -14.59
N ARG A 134 22.68 -1.40 -14.48
CA ARG A 134 22.61 -0.67 -13.21
C ARG A 134 21.50 0.36 -13.25
N THR A 135 20.71 0.37 -12.17
CA THR A 135 19.67 1.38 -11.94
C THR A 135 19.91 2.06 -10.61
N ILE A 136 19.79 3.39 -10.59
CA ILE A 136 19.79 4.21 -9.37
C ILE A 136 18.45 4.94 -9.34
N GLY A 137 17.80 4.94 -8.20
CA GLY A 137 16.52 5.61 -7.99
C GLY A 137 16.55 6.55 -6.80
N ILE A 138 15.78 7.62 -6.90
CA ILE A 138 15.47 8.53 -5.80
C ILE A 138 13.99 8.87 -5.87
N GLY A 139 13.31 8.89 -4.72
CA GLY A 139 11.89 9.21 -4.65
C GLY A 139 11.56 10.05 -3.43
N VAL A 140 10.49 10.83 -3.56
CA VAL A 140 9.88 11.61 -2.49
C VAL A 140 8.39 11.37 -2.50
N SER A 141 7.76 11.42 -1.33
CA SER A 141 6.32 11.25 -1.17
C SER A 141 5.80 12.08 -0.01
N SER A 142 4.52 12.39 -0.03
CA SER A 142 3.83 12.91 1.14
C SER A 142 2.47 12.26 1.29
N SER A 143 1.92 12.29 2.49
CA SER A 143 0.54 11.88 2.77
C SER A 143 -0.03 12.86 3.77
N THR A 144 -1.26 13.30 3.54
CA THR A 144 -1.93 14.28 4.39
C THR A 144 -3.36 13.85 4.65
N GLU A 145 -3.71 13.81 5.93
CA GLU A 145 -5.04 13.61 6.49
C GLU A 145 -5.29 14.71 7.52
N PHE A 146 -6.44 14.75 8.14
CA PHE A 146 -6.73 15.76 9.15
C PHE A 146 -5.81 15.67 10.38
N ASP A 147 -5.54 14.46 10.84
CA ASP A 147 -4.76 14.17 12.05
C ASP A 147 -3.40 13.52 11.79
N TYR A 148 -3.03 13.36 10.51
CA TYR A 148 -1.78 12.73 10.12
C TYR A 148 -1.15 13.40 8.91
N GLN A 149 0.14 13.74 9.02
CA GLN A 149 0.96 14.22 7.93
C GLN A 149 2.28 13.44 7.87
N SER A 150 2.64 12.97 6.68
CA SER A 150 3.86 12.20 6.44
C SER A 150 4.65 12.75 5.28
N PHE A 151 5.96 12.80 5.44
CA PHE A 151 6.92 13.06 4.37
C PHE A 151 7.83 11.84 4.23
N GLY A 152 7.90 11.29 3.02
CA GLY A 152 8.72 10.14 2.69
C GLY A 152 9.84 10.47 1.73
N GLY A 153 10.98 9.79 1.91
CA GLY A 153 12.10 9.81 0.97
C GLY A 153 12.67 8.42 0.78
N ASN A 154 13.13 8.11 -0.43
CA ASN A 154 13.80 6.84 -0.68
C ASN A 154 14.93 6.97 -1.69
N ILE A 155 15.92 6.08 -1.54
CA ILE A 155 16.98 5.84 -2.51
C ILE A 155 17.02 4.35 -2.82
N SER A 156 17.31 3.99 -4.07
CA SER A 156 17.45 2.61 -4.48
C SER A 156 18.61 2.41 -5.43
N PHE A 157 19.16 1.21 -5.39
CA PHE A 157 20.22 0.75 -6.26
C PHE A 157 19.90 -0.66 -6.72
N SER A 158 19.93 -0.91 -8.04
CA SER A 158 19.82 -2.26 -8.60
C SER A 158 20.99 -2.56 -9.51
N GLN A 159 21.43 -3.81 -9.48
CA GLN A 159 22.51 -4.33 -10.33
C GLN A 159 22.11 -5.69 -10.88
N LYS A 160 22.01 -5.77 -12.21
CA LYS A 160 21.82 -7.04 -12.93
C LYS A 160 23.15 -7.80 -13.00
N THR A 161 23.09 -9.13 -12.98
CA THR A 161 24.23 -10.02 -13.22
C THR A 161 24.73 -9.87 -14.67
N LYS A 162 25.94 -10.38 -14.97
CA LYS A 162 26.52 -10.28 -16.33
C LYS A 162 25.67 -10.99 -17.39
N ASP A 163 25.06 -12.11 -17.03
CA ASP A 163 24.16 -12.89 -17.88
C ASP A 163 22.72 -12.36 -17.91
N ARG A 164 22.42 -11.29 -17.17
CA ARG A 164 21.09 -10.65 -17.04
C ARG A 164 20.00 -11.56 -16.43
N ASN A 165 20.35 -12.73 -15.93
CA ASN A 165 19.40 -13.65 -15.30
C ASN A 165 19.15 -13.36 -13.84
N GLY A 166 20.03 -12.61 -13.16
CA GLY A 166 19.91 -12.20 -11.79
C GLY A 166 19.88 -10.69 -11.64
N GLU A 167 19.19 -10.21 -10.59
CA GLU A 167 19.16 -8.80 -10.21
C GLU A 167 19.17 -8.68 -8.68
N PHE A 168 20.16 -7.97 -8.18
CA PHE A 168 20.23 -7.54 -6.79
C PHE A 168 19.68 -6.13 -6.67
N THR A 169 18.84 -5.87 -5.65
CA THR A 169 18.32 -4.54 -5.35
C THR A 169 18.47 -4.23 -3.86
N ALA A 170 18.98 -3.04 -3.57
CA ALA A 170 19.01 -2.45 -2.25
C ALA A 170 18.20 -1.16 -2.26
N ARG A 171 17.33 -0.96 -1.27
CA ARG A 171 16.54 0.26 -1.10
C ARG A 171 16.60 0.71 0.35
N PHE A 172 16.78 2.00 0.55
CA PHE A 172 16.58 2.66 1.84
C PHE A 172 15.43 3.63 1.72
N GLN A 173 14.56 3.65 2.73
CA GLN A 173 13.35 4.48 2.77
C GLN A 173 13.17 5.06 4.17
N THR A 174 12.76 6.30 4.24
CA THR A 174 12.42 6.97 5.50
C THR A 174 11.07 7.66 5.39
N PHE A 175 10.33 7.69 6.51
CA PHE A 175 9.15 8.50 6.70
C PHE A 175 9.29 9.32 7.98
N ILE A 176 8.91 10.57 7.90
CA ILE A 176 8.85 11.51 9.01
C ILE A 176 7.38 11.91 9.12
N ASP A 177 6.75 11.45 10.20
CA ASP A 177 5.33 11.60 10.43
C ASP A 177 5.08 12.60 11.56
N GLN A 178 4.09 13.45 11.37
CA GLN A 178 3.52 14.31 12.40
C GLN A 178 2.08 13.85 12.65
N LEU A 179 1.76 13.55 13.90
CA LEU A 179 0.45 13.11 14.34
C LEU A 179 -0.20 14.20 15.19
N LYS A 180 -1.47 14.45 14.95
CA LYS A 180 -2.33 15.21 15.84
C LYS A 180 -3.01 14.21 16.78
N LEU A 181 -2.71 14.29 18.05
CA LEU A 181 -3.24 13.37 19.07
C LEU A 181 -4.65 13.82 19.45
N ILE A 182 -5.66 13.06 19.01
CA ILE A 182 -7.05 13.29 19.38
C ILE A 182 -7.37 12.36 20.54
N GLU A 183 -7.61 12.95 21.72
CA GLU A 183 -7.93 12.17 22.92
C GLU A 183 -9.41 11.80 22.95
N PRO A 184 -9.78 10.63 23.53
CA PRO A 184 -11.17 10.30 23.84
C PRO A 184 -11.83 11.39 24.70
N ILE A 185 -13.08 11.73 24.37
CA ILE A 185 -13.77 12.87 24.99
C ILE A 185 -13.80 12.77 26.53
N GLU A 186 -14.04 11.56 27.04
CA GLU A 186 -14.12 11.26 28.48
C GLU A 186 -12.78 11.31 29.22
N LEU A 187 -11.65 11.33 28.47
CA LEU A 187 -10.29 11.37 29.05
C LEU A 187 -9.66 12.77 28.95
N ARG A 188 -10.35 13.76 28.35
CA ARG A 188 -9.84 15.13 28.21
C ARG A 188 -9.88 15.86 29.52
N ASP A 189 -8.84 16.65 29.78
CA ASP A 189 -8.86 17.58 30.90
C ASP A 189 -9.97 18.65 30.72
N PRO A 190 -10.66 19.05 31.80
CA PRO A 190 -11.67 20.10 31.75
C PRO A 190 -11.10 21.40 31.14
N GLY A 191 -11.68 21.86 30.02
CA GLY A 191 -11.25 23.07 29.31
C GLY A 191 -10.13 22.86 28.29
N SER A 192 -9.64 21.63 28.08
CA SER A 192 -8.73 21.27 27.00
C SER A 192 -9.51 21.04 25.70
N GLU A 193 -8.93 21.42 24.56
CA GLU A 193 -9.45 21.01 23.25
C GLU A 193 -9.25 19.51 22.97
N GLY A 194 -8.44 18.81 23.81
CA GLY A 194 -8.15 17.37 23.68
C GLY A 194 -7.27 17.05 22.48
N TYR A 195 -6.45 18.00 22.02
CA TYR A 195 -5.53 17.83 20.92
C TYR A 195 -4.09 18.08 21.36
N GLY A 196 -3.24 17.07 21.13
CA GLY A 196 -1.79 17.15 21.26
C GLY A 196 -1.12 17.00 19.91
N SER A 197 0.20 16.95 19.89
CA SER A 197 0.99 16.59 18.72
C SER A 197 2.15 15.69 19.10
N ALA A 198 2.49 14.74 18.23
CA ALA A 198 3.63 13.85 18.39
C ALA A 198 4.26 13.56 17.03
N ASN A 199 5.50 13.10 17.04
CA ASN A 199 6.21 12.69 15.85
C ASN A 199 6.46 11.18 15.87
N ARG A 200 6.54 10.61 14.67
CA ARG A 200 6.96 9.23 14.45
C ARG A 200 7.90 9.21 13.26
N ASN A 201 9.03 8.53 13.41
CA ASN A 201 10.00 8.32 12.34
C ASN A 201 10.09 6.84 12.00
N THR A 202 10.10 6.51 10.71
CA THR A 202 10.28 5.16 10.23
C THR A 202 11.46 5.10 9.28
N PHE A 203 12.40 4.18 9.52
CA PHE A 203 13.53 3.89 8.66
C PHE A 203 13.42 2.44 8.21
N ALA A 204 13.52 2.19 6.91
CA ALA A 204 13.43 0.86 6.33
C ALA A 204 14.57 0.62 5.34
N GLY A 205 15.26 -0.51 5.51
CA GLY A 205 16.23 -1.04 4.56
C GLY A 205 15.71 -2.32 3.94
N THR A 206 15.64 -2.40 2.61
CA THR A 206 15.19 -3.59 1.87
C THR A 206 16.34 -4.11 1.03
N LEU A 207 16.57 -5.43 1.09
CA LEU A 207 17.45 -6.15 0.17
C LEU A 207 16.64 -7.19 -0.58
N SER A 208 16.81 -7.30 -1.88
CA SER A 208 16.20 -8.38 -2.66
C SER A 208 17.17 -8.91 -3.72
N TYR A 209 16.99 -10.19 -4.03
CA TYR A 209 17.69 -10.85 -5.13
C TYR A 209 16.70 -11.69 -5.93
N SER A 210 16.56 -11.34 -7.21
CA SER A 210 15.72 -12.06 -8.17
C SER A 210 16.60 -12.84 -9.12
N GLN A 211 16.26 -14.11 -9.40
CA GLN A 211 16.99 -15.00 -10.29
C GLN A 211 16.03 -15.72 -11.23
N VAL A 212 16.29 -15.66 -12.53
CA VAL A 212 15.72 -16.56 -13.52
C VAL A 212 16.49 -17.87 -13.44
N ILE A 213 15.86 -18.91 -12.90
CA ILE A 213 16.48 -20.25 -12.70
C ILE A 213 16.53 -20.99 -14.04
N ASN A 214 15.43 -20.92 -14.80
CA ASN A 214 15.32 -21.48 -16.15
C ASN A 214 14.20 -20.76 -16.92
N GLN A 215 13.90 -21.21 -18.14
CA GLN A 215 12.86 -20.61 -19.00
C GLN A 215 11.46 -20.55 -18.39
N ARG A 216 11.20 -21.36 -17.34
CA ARG A 216 9.87 -21.46 -16.71
C ARG A 216 9.82 -20.98 -15.27
N LEU A 217 10.97 -20.82 -14.61
CA LEU A 217 11.01 -20.52 -13.18
C LEU A 217 11.85 -19.29 -12.88
N GLN A 218 11.24 -18.33 -12.23
CA GLN A 218 11.88 -17.17 -11.62
C GLN A 218 11.62 -17.21 -10.11
N VAL A 219 12.66 -16.96 -9.29
CA VAL A 219 12.58 -16.89 -7.83
C VAL A 219 13.13 -15.57 -7.36
N MET A 220 12.54 -14.98 -6.32
CA MET A 220 13.03 -13.77 -5.67
C MET A 220 13.02 -13.97 -4.15
N LEU A 221 14.14 -13.62 -3.52
CA LEU A 221 14.26 -13.47 -2.07
C LEU A 221 14.17 -11.99 -1.73
N VAL A 222 13.50 -11.66 -0.62
CA VAL A 222 13.39 -10.29 -0.11
C VAL A 222 13.47 -10.29 1.40
N GLY A 223 14.20 -9.34 1.95
CA GLY A 223 14.28 -9.12 3.40
C GLY A 223 14.28 -7.64 3.71
N ASP A 224 13.55 -7.27 4.76
CA ASP A 224 13.50 -5.90 5.25
C ASP A 224 13.99 -5.84 6.69
N ILE A 225 14.56 -4.68 7.03
CA ILE A 225 14.86 -4.27 8.40
C ILE A 225 14.18 -2.91 8.58
N ILE A 226 13.27 -2.82 9.56
CA ILE A 226 12.45 -1.62 9.78
C ILE A 226 12.57 -1.20 11.23
N SER A 227 12.92 0.06 11.47
CA SER A 227 12.92 0.70 12.77
C SER A 227 11.92 1.85 12.80
N GLN A 228 11.04 1.83 13.79
CA GLN A 228 10.10 2.92 14.07
C GLN A 228 10.43 3.52 15.44
N ASN A 229 10.40 4.85 15.54
CA ASN A 229 10.67 5.58 16.76
C ASN A 229 9.71 6.76 16.89
N GLY A 230 9.24 7.02 18.11
CA GLY A 230 8.30 8.08 18.44
C GLY A 230 6.95 7.54 18.88
N TYR A 231 5.87 8.27 18.65
CA TYR A 231 4.55 7.89 19.09
C TYR A 231 3.97 6.73 18.25
N LEU A 232 3.84 5.55 18.85
CA LEU A 232 3.38 4.34 18.16
C LEU A 232 2.01 3.85 18.65
N SER A 233 1.41 4.52 19.65
CA SER A 233 0.03 4.28 20.07
C SER A 233 -0.97 4.92 19.12
N LEU A 234 -2.22 4.51 19.21
CA LEU A 234 -3.35 5.15 18.53
C LEU A 234 -4.12 6.02 19.53
N PRO A 235 -4.05 7.35 19.41
CA PRO A 235 -4.45 8.25 20.50
C PRO A 235 -5.95 8.20 20.85
N PHE A 236 -6.81 7.85 19.89
CA PHE A 236 -8.25 7.76 20.10
C PHE A 236 -8.72 6.39 20.59
N HIS A 237 -7.82 5.40 20.71
CA HIS A 237 -8.14 4.05 21.16
C HIS A 237 -8.24 4.01 22.69
N ARG A 238 -9.31 3.39 23.17
CA ARG A 238 -9.58 3.14 24.58
C ARG A 238 -9.06 1.77 24.99
N VAL A 239 -8.63 1.67 26.25
CA VAL A 239 -8.31 0.40 26.90
C VAL A 239 -8.99 0.36 28.25
N TYR A 240 -9.90 -0.59 28.44
CA TYR A 240 -10.61 -0.79 29.69
C TYR A 240 -9.84 -1.78 30.57
N PHE A 241 -9.65 -1.41 31.85
CA PHE A 241 -8.93 -2.20 32.80
C PHE A 241 -9.89 -3.05 33.65
N ALA A 242 -9.36 -4.06 34.34
CA ALA A 242 -10.13 -4.98 35.16
C ALA A 242 -10.82 -4.29 36.35
N ASP A 243 -10.33 -3.14 36.82
CA ASP A 243 -10.92 -2.32 37.86
C ASP A 243 -12.04 -1.38 37.35
N GLY A 244 -12.34 -1.43 36.06
CA GLY A 244 -13.35 -0.58 35.41
C GLY A 244 -12.82 0.77 34.93
N SER A 245 -11.56 1.11 35.20
CA SER A 245 -10.94 2.35 34.69
C SER A 245 -10.73 2.29 33.17
N VAL A 246 -10.76 3.46 32.56
CA VAL A 246 -10.53 3.64 31.09
C VAL A 246 -9.26 4.43 30.90
N HIS A 247 -8.42 3.96 29.99
CA HIS A 247 -7.15 4.59 29.65
C HIS A 247 -7.02 4.73 28.13
N GLN A 248 -6.22 5.68 27.68
CA GLN A 248 -5.79 5.78 26.32
C GLN A 248 -4.74 4.68 26.03
N GLU A 249 -4.75 4.10 24.82
CA GLU A 249 -3.75 3.11 24.41
C GLU A 249 -2.33 3.63 24.66
N LYS A 250 -1.49 2.78 25.25
CA LYS A 250 -0.08 3.09 25.54
C LYS A 250 0.82 1.99 25.04
N MET A 251 1.59 2.30 24.00
CA MET A 251 2.57 1.39 23.40
C MET A 251 3.99 1.93 23.59
N PRO A 252 5.04 1.07 23.50
CA PRO A 252 6.41 1.54 23.47
C PRO A 252 6.64 2.53 22.32
N ASP A 253 7.56 3.45 22.51
CA ASP A 253 7.97 4.46 21.52
C ASP A 253 8.94 3.92 20.45
N THR A 254 9.26 2.63 20.51
CA THR A 254 10.13 1.95 19.55
C THR A 254 9.51 0.64 19.08
N ARG A 255 9.73 0.31 17.78
CA ARG A 255 9.40 -0.99 17.22
C ARG A 255 10.39 -1.38 16.12
N PHE A 256 11.03 -2.54 16.29
CA PHE A 256 11.95 -3.10 15.31
C PHE A 256 11.35 -4.35 14.65
N LYS A 257 11.36 -4.41 13.30
CA LYS A 257 10.66 -5.42 12.51
C LYS A 257 11.58 -6.05 11.48
N ILE A 258 11.45 -7.38 11.28
CA ILE A 258 12.19 -8.15 10.29
C ILE A 258 11.21 -9.01 9.48
N PRO A 259 10.69 -8.53 8.35
CA PRO A 259 10.02 -9.35 7.35
C PRO A 259 11.01 -10.04 6.42
N LEU A 260 10.81 -11.35 6.15
CA LEU A 260 11.57 -12.14 5.18
C LEU A 260 10.61 -12.83 4.22
N GLY A 261 10.85 -12.75 2.94
CA GLY A 261 9.95 -13.30 1.93
C GLY A 261 10.66 -14.03 0.80
N ILE A 262 9.93 -14.97 0.21
CA ILE A 262 10.30 -15.66 -1.03
C ILE A 262 9.13 -15.63 -1.98
N ARG A 263 9.39 -15.30 -3.24
CA ARG A 263 8.42 -15.33 -4.33
C ARG A 263 8.91 -16.24 -5.43
N ALA A 264 8.01 -17.04 -6.00
CA ALA A 264 8.28 -17.86 -7.17
C ALA A 264 7.23 -17.62 -8.23
N SER A 265 7.64 -17.51 -9.50
CA SER A 265 6.76 -17.46 -10.66
C SER A 265 7.12 -18.60 -11.59
N TYR A 266 6.18 -19.54 -11.79
CA TYR A 266 6.36 -20.69 -12.67
C TYR A 266 5.43 -20.58 -13.87
N PHE A 267 6.00 -20.60 -15.07
CA PHE A 267 5.31 -20.50 -16.36
C PHE A 267 4.98 -21.91 -16.87
N MET A 268 3.72 -22.29 -16.78
CA MET A 268 3.21 -23.58 -17.25
C MET A 268 2.66 -23.40 -18.68
N GLY A 269 3.53 -23.65 -19.65
CA GLY A 269 3.23 -23.35 -21.05
C GLY A 269 3.03 -21.83 -21.29
N ASP A 270 2.22 -21.49 -22.31
CA ASP A 270 2.04 -20.11 -22.74
C ASP A 270 0.84 -19.40 -22.08
N ASN A 271 0.01 -20.16 -21.37
CA ASN A 271 -1.28 -19.66 -20.92
C ASN A 271 -1.45 -19.60 -19.40
N ILE A 272 -0.63 -20.28 -18.61
CA ILE A 272 -0.80 -20.37 -17.17
C ILE A 272 0.47 -19.92 -16.47
N ILE A 273 0.31 -19.06 -15.47
CA ILE A 273 1.41 -18.66 -14.58
C ILE A 273 0.99 -19.01 -13.15
N ILE A 274 1.84 -19.73 -12.44
CA ILE A 274 1.65 -19.97 -11.00
C ILE A 274 2.56 -19.00 -10.26
N ARG A 275 1.99 -18.12 -9.48
CA ARG A 275 2.69 -17.15 -8.63
C ARG A 275 2.48 -17.53 -7.18
N ALA A 276 3.54 -17.92 -6.49
CA ALA A 276 3.53 -18.24 -5.07
C ALA A 276 4.37 -17.21 -4.31
N TYR A 277 3.90 -16.83 -3.13
CA TYR A 277 4.62 -15.97 -2.22
C TYR A 277 4.48 -16.49 -0.80
N TYR A 278 5.57 -16.51 -0.06
CA TYR A 278 5.58 -16.77 1.37
C TYR A 278 6.37 -15.68 2.09
N ARG A 279 5.86 -15.21 3.23
CA ARG A 279 6.54 -14.25 4.09
C ARG A 279 6.45 -14.68 5.55
N TYR A 280 7.58 -14.66 6.21
CA TYR A 280 7.71 -14.69 7.66
C TYR A 280 7.94 -13.28 8.18
N TYR A 281 7.28 -12.91 9.26
CA TYR A 281 7.43 -11.62 9.93
C TYR A 281 7.70 -11.86 11.41
N THR A 282 8.59 -11.05 11.99
CA THR A 282 8.80 -10.99 13.45
C THR A 282 9.16 -9.57 13.87
N ASP A 283 8.84 -9.19 15.10
CA ASP A 283 9.19 -7.90 15.69
C ASP A 283 9.51 -8.03 17.19
N ASP A 284 10.01 -6.95 17.79
CA ASP A 284 10.34 -6.84 19.22
C ASP A 284 9.12 -6.67 20.13
N TRP A 285 7.92 -6.48 19.58
CA TRP A 285 6.66 -6.62 20.30
C TRP A 285 6.22 -8.09 20.42
N ASN A 286 7.07 -9.02 20.00
CA ASN A 286 6.87 -10.49 20.02
C ASN A 286 5.75 -10.97 19.07
N LEU A 287 5.33 -10.15 18.12
CA LEU A 287 4.40 -10.57 17.09
C LEU A 287 5.17 -11.35 16.02
N LYS A 288 4.69 -12.54 15.70
CA LYS A 288 5.20 -13.41 14.63
C LYS A 288 4.06 -13.71 13.69
N ALA A 289 4.33 -13.63 12.37
CA ALA A 289 3.30 -13.88 11.40
C ALA A 289 3.82 -14.63 10.17
N HIS A 290 2.92 -15.38 9.55
CA HIS A 290 3.12 -16.13 8.31
C HIS A 290 2.08 -15.70 7.28
N THR A 291 2.53 -15.38 6.08
CA THR A 291 1.68 -15.13 4.92
C THR A 291 2.02 -16.13 3.84
N ALA A 292 1.04 -16.83 3.31
CA ALA A 292 1.14 -17.65 2.10
C ALA A 292 0.13 -17.14 1.07
N ASP A 293 0.60 -16.86 -0.14
CA ASP A 293 -0.20 -16.27 -1.22
C ASP A 293 0.01 -17.08 -2.50
N LEU A 294 -1.08 -17.37 -3.19
CA LEU A 294 -1.10 -18.07 -4.47
C LEU A 294 -2.02 -17.34 -5.44
N GLU A 295 -1.51 -16.97 -6.60
CA GLU A 295 -2.28 -16.41 -7.71
C GLU A 295 -1.98 -17.21 -8.97
N ILE A 296 -3.03 -17.54 -9.76
CA ILE A 296 -2.89 -18.37 -10.96
C ILE A 296 -3.49 -17.62 -12.17
N PRO A 297 -2.77 -16.66 -12.77
CA PRO A 297 -3.20 -16.04 -14.02
C PRO A 297 -3.30 -17.08 -15.15
N VAL A 298 -4.49 -17.16 -15.75
CA VAL A 298 -4.80 -18.03 -16.88
C VAL A 298 -5.24 -17.18 -18.06
N LYS A 299 -4.52 -17.28 -19.17
CA LYS A 299 -4.88 -16.64 -20.43
C LYS A 299 -5.95 -17.50 -21.14
N LEU A 300 -7.19 -17.03 -21.12
CA LEU A 300 -8.33 -17.75 -21.71
C LEU A 300 -8.39 -17.55 -23.24
N THR A 301 -8.14 -16.32 -23.68
CA THR A 301 -8.06 -15.93 -25.10
C THR A 301 -6.94 -14.92 -25.28
N GLN A 302 -6.74 -14.43 -26.51
CA GLN A 302 -5.76 -13.35 -26.73
C GLN A 302 -6.09 -12.06 -25.98
N ALA A 303 -7.38 -11.79 -25.73
CA ALA A 303 -7.85 -10.58 -25.09
C ALA A 303 -8.22 -10.76 -23.60
N PHE A 304 -8.57 -11.97 -23.16
CA PHE A 304 -9.08 -12.22 -21.81
C PHE A 304 -8.13 -13.10 -20.99
N SER A 305 -7.88 -12.67 -19.76
CA SER A 305 -7.18 -13.47 -18.74
C SER A 305 -7.95 -13.46 -17.44
N LEU A 306 -7.95 -14.59 -16.72
CA LEU A 306 -8.55 -14.78 -15.41
C LEU A 306 -7.45 -15.06 -14.40
N SER A 307 -7.54 -14.47 -13.21
CA SER A 307 -6.52 -14.58 -12.16
C SER A 307 -7.17 -14.89 -10.82
N PRO A 308 -7.56 -16.15 -10.52
CA PRO A 308 -7.95 -16.53 -9.18
C PRO A 308 -6.77 -16.40 -8.23
N PHE A 309 -7.04 -15.99 -6.99
CA PHE A 309 -6.04 -15.88 -5.95
C PHE A 309 -6.57 -16.31 -4.58
N TYR A 310 -5.66 -16.76 -3.74
CA TYR A 310 -5.90 -17.10 -2.35
C TYR A 310 -4.71 -16.69 -1.50
N ARG A 311 -4.98 -16.02 -0.36
CA ARG A 311 -3.98 -15.71 0.66
C ARG A 311 -4.43 -16.26 1.99
N TYR A 312 -3.55 -16.95 2.65
CA TYR A 312 -3.67 -17.32 4.06
C TYR A 312 -2.69 -16.53 4.89
N TYR A 313 -3.16 -16.06 6.04
CA TYR A 313 -2.35 -15.35 7.01
C TYR A 313 -2.61 -15.90 8.41
N SER A 314 -1.56 -15.95 9.23
CA SER A 314 -1.62 -16.35 10.63
C SER A 314 -0.66 -15.50 11.44
N GLN A 315 -1.09 -14.99 12.59
CA GLN A 315 -0.21 -14.27 13.52
C GLN A 315 -0.42 -14.70 14.97
N SER A 316 0.65 -14.55 15.79
CA SER A 316 0.58 -14.55 17.24
C SER A 316 0.06 -13.20 17.75
N ALA A 317 -0.40 -13.12 18.99
CA ALA A 317 -0.64 -11.83 19.64
C ALA A 317 0.69 -11.11 19.93
N ALA A 318 0.66 -9.77 19.88
CA ALA A 318 1.69 -8.95 20.47
C ALA A 318 1.67 -9.09 22.01
N LYS A 319 2.83 -8.96 22.66
CA LYS A 319 2.95 -9.14 24.12
C LYS A 319 2.18 -8.12 24.98
N TYR A 320 1.75 -7.01 24.36
CA TYR A 320 1.02 -5.93 25.00
C TYR A 320 -0.50 -5.99 24.78
N PHE A 321 -0.97 -6.98 24.02
CA PHE A 321 -2.38 -7.16 23.73
C PHE A 321 -3.07 -7.95 24.83
N LYS A 322 -4.20 -7.42 25.34
CA LYS A 322 -5.22 -8.16 26.09
C LYS A 322 -6.62 -7.72 25.66
N PRO A 323 -7.62 -8.62 25.75
CA PRO A 323 -9.01 -8.28 25.51
C PRO A 323 -9.56 -7.19 26.44
N TYR A 324 -10.78 -6.74 26.17
CA TYR A 324 -11.52 -5.78 26.96
C TYR A 324 -11.57 -6.20 28.44
N GLY A 325 -11.25 -5.28 29.36
CA GLY A 325 -11.34 -5.48 30.80
C GLY A 325 -10.29 -6.42 31.41
N GLU A 326 -9.25 -6.82 30.67
CA GLU A 326 -8.22 -7.74 31.18
C GLU A 326 -6.88 -7.06 31.52
N HIS A 327 -6.71 -5.79 31.18
CA HIS A 327 -5.54 -5.02 31.58
C HIS A 327 -5.60 -4.65 33.05
N THR A 328 -4.44 -4.52 33.68
CA THR A 328 -4.30 -4.18 35.12
C THR A 328 -3.26 -3.07 35.30
N ALA A 329 -3.24 -2.45 36.48
CA ALA A 329 -2.25 -1.42 36.81
C ALA A 329 -0.78 -1.92 36.79
N ALA A 330 -0.55 -3.23 36.71
CA ALA A 330 0.79 -3.81 36.54
C ALA A 330 1.28 -3.76 35.07
N ASP A 331 0.41 -3.51 34.09
CA ASP A 331 0.76 -3.42 32.68
C ASP A 331 1.33 -2.03 32.38
N GLU A 332 2.61 -1.92 32.07
CA GLU A 332 3.27 -0.66 31.69
C GLU A 332 2.83 -0.18 30.32
N TYR A 333 2.65 -1.11 29.37
CA TYR A 333 2.16 -0.90 28.01
C TYR A 333 0.95 -1.79 27.77
N TYR A 334 -0.04 -1.25 27.08
CA TYR A 334 -1.33 -1.92 26.93
C TYR A 334 -2.08 -1.49 25.66
N THR A 335 -2.74 -2.45 25.04
CA THR A 335 -3.64 -2.27 23.89
C THR A 335 -4.72 -3.35 23.88
N SER A 336 -5.94 -2.96 23.48
CA SER A 336 -7.03 -3.88 23.13
C SER A 336 -7.36 -3.83 21.65
N ASN A 337 -6.41 -3.42 20.82
CA ASN A 337 -6.55 -3.42 19.36
C ASN A 337 -6.38 -4.85 18.82
N TYR A 338 -7.45 -5.43 18.30
CA TYR A 338 -7.49 -6.79 17.76
C TYR A 338 -6.63 -6.99 16.50
N ASP A 339 -6.11 -5.93 15.86
CA ASP A 339 -5.07 -6.06 14.85
C ASP A 339 -3.74 -6.58 15.42
N LEU A 340 -3.53 -6.43 16.73
CA LEU A 340 -2.39 -6.96 17.48
C LEU A 340 -2.69 -8.27 18.21
N SER A 341 -3.91 -8.80 18.11
CA SER A 341 -4.32 -10.09 18.71
C SER A 341 -3.79 -11.27 17.89
N LYS A 342 -3.98 -12.47 18.42
CA LYS A 342 -3.78 -13.72 17.68
C LYS A 342 -4.98 -13.98 16.78
N PHE A 343 -4.76 -14.16 15.48
CA PHE A 343 -5.79 -14.58 14.53
C PHE A 343 -5.22 -15.26 13.31
N ASN A 344 -6.10 -15.92 12.56
CA ASN A 344 -5.87 -16.38 11.19
C ASN A 344 -6.80 -15.61 10.26
N SER A 345 -6.39 -15.44 9.01
CA SER A 345 -7.28 -14.87 8.00
C SER A 345 -7.10 -15.54 6.64
N SER A 346 -8.14 -15.45 5.84
CA SER A 346 -8.14 -15.85 4.44
C SER A 346 -8.60 -14.69 3.56
N PHE A 347 -7.99 -14.56 2.39
CA PHE A 347 -8.39 -13.61 1.37
C PHE A 347 -8.48 -14.36 0.05
N VAL A 348 -9.69 -14.52 -0.47
CA VAL A 348 -9.97 -15.23 -1.71
C VAL A 348 -10.59 -14.29 -2.71
N GLY A 349 -10.22 -14.43 -3.97
CA GLY A 349 -10.81 -13.58 -5.00
C GLY A 349 -10.36 -13.93 -6.40
N MET A 350 -10.73 -13.05 -7.32
CA MET A 350 -10.51 -13.23 -8.74
C MET A 350 -10.31 -11.90 -9.46
N GLY A 351 -9.38 -11.88 -10.41
CA GLY A 351 -9.18 -10.79 -11.35
C GLY A 351 -9.61 -11.19 -12.76
N LEU A 352 -10.33 -10.34 -13.45
CA LEU A 352 -10.62 -10.43 -14.87
C LEU A 352 -9.91 -9.31 -15.60
N LYS A 353 -9.02 -9.67 -16.52
CA LYS A 353 -8.24 -8.70 -17.31
C LYS A 353 -8.65 -8.81 -18.77
N PHE A 354 -8.97 -7.67 -19.37
CA PHE A 354 -9.32 -7.50 -20.76
C PHE A 354 -8.28 -6.62 -21.46
N THR A 355 -7.64 -7.17 -22.51
CA THR A 355 -6.55 -6.51 -23.25
C THR A 355 -6.78 -6.72 -24.76
N PRO A 356 -7.78 -6.04 -25.36
CA PRO A 356 -8.11 -6.22 -26.78
C PRO A 356 -7.03 -5.61 -27.68
N PRO A 357 -6.73 -6.23 -28.84
CA PRO A 357 -5.71 -5.73 -29.78
C PRO A 357 -5.96 -4.30 -30.29
N ASP A 358 -7.23 -3.94 -30.47
CA ASP A 358 -7.64 -2.62 -30.99
C ASP A 358 -7.92 -1.59 -29.89
N GLY A 359 -7.59 -1.93 -28.65
CA GLY A 359 -7.86 -1.10 -27.47
C GLY A 359 -9.31 -1.22 -26.97
N ILE A 360 -9.54 -0.75 -25.74
CA ILE A 360 -10.85 -0.79 -25.08
C ILE A 360 -11.79 0.14 -25.86
N PHE A 361 -12.96 -0.38 -26.25
CA PHE A 361 -13.94 0.35 -27.09
C PHE A 361 -13.36 0.94 -28.40
N GLY A 362 -12.30 0.33 -28.97
CA GLY A 362 -11.64 0.81 -30.17
C GLY A 362 -10.67 1.97 -29.96
N LEU A 363 -10.39 2.34 -28.72
CA LEU A 363 -9.43 3.38 -28.35
C LEU A 363 -8.04 2.75 -28.19
N LYS A 364 -7.22 2.74 -29.23
CA LYS A 364 -5.94 2.01 -29.32
C LYS A 364 -4.98 2.23 -28.14
N HIS A 365 -4.96 3.42 -27.57
CA HIS A 365 -4.09 3.75 -26.44
C HIS A 365 -4.62 3.26 -25.08
N TRP A 366 -5.93 3.03 -24.95
CA TRP A 366 -6.53 2.44 -23.77
C TRP A 366 -6.52 0.92 -23.91
N ASN A 367 -5.47 0.29 -23.44
CA ASN A 367 -5.15 -1.08 -23.86
C ASN A 367 -5.47 -2.15 -22.80
N THR A 368 -5.79 -1.78 -21.59
CA THR A 368 -6.08 -2.75 -20.51
C THR A 368 -7.19 -2.24 -19.62
N LEU A 369 -8.17 -3.11 -19.36
CA LEU A 369 -9.15 -3.00 -18.28
C LEU A 369 -9.00 -4.23 -17.41
N GLU A 370 -8.82 -4.04 -16.10
CA GLU A 370 -8.80 -5.12 -15.13
C GLU A 370 -9.79 -4.82 -14.01
N ILE A 371 -10.63 -5.80 -13.69
CA ILE A 371 -11.57 -5.76 -12.56
C ILE A 371 -11.17 -6.88 -11.62
N ARG A 372 -10.99 -6.57 -10.33
CA ARG A 372 -10.68 -7.56 -9.30
C ARG A 372 -11.71 -7.46 -8.17
N TYR A 373 -12.11 -8.63 -7.69
CA TYR A 373 -12.91 -8.78 -6.48
C TYR A 373 -12.18 -9.69 -5.51
N GLY A 374 -12.22 -9.36 -4.23
CA GLY A 374 -11.69 -10.19 -3.16
C GLY A 374 -12.51 -10.09 -1.90
N HIS A 375 -12.72 -11.24 -1.25
CA HIS A 375 -13.36 -11.38 0.04
C HIS A 375 -12.33 -11.78 1.09
N TYR A 376 -12.25 -11.00 2.15
CA TYR A 376 -11.35 -11.21 3.30
C TYR A 376 -12.17 -11.62 4.52
N ASN A 377 -11.67 -12.60 5.27
CA ASN A 377 -12.27 -13.07 6.52
C ASN A 377 -11.19 -13.33 7.57
N ARG A 378 -11.43 -12.91 8.80
CA ARG A 378 -10.57 -13.14 9.98
C ARG A 378 -11.29 -13.99 11.02
N SER A 379 -10.53 -14.80 11.73
CA SER A 379 -11.04 -15.68 12.80
C SER A 379 -11.48 -14.93 14.08
N ASN A 380 -11.28 -13.62 14.16
CA ASN A 380 -11.72 -12.72 15.22
C ASN A 380 -12.75 -11.72 14.69
N ASP A 381 -13.74 -12.23 13.98
CA ASP A 381 -15.01 -11.58 13.59
C ASP A 381 -14.84 -10.27 12.79
N LEU A 382 -13.94 -10.30 11.78
CA LEU A 382 -13.83 -9.23 10.80
C LEU A 382 -13.90 -9.81 9.39
N ALA A 383 -14.81 -9.29 8.57
CA ALA A 383 -14.91 -9.59 7.16
C ALA A 383 -14.87 -8.31 6.32
N SER A 384 -14.32 -8.39 5.11
CA SER A 384 -14.33 -7.26 4.17
C SER A 384 -14.39 -7.71 2.72
N ASP A 385 -14.96 -6.84 1.89
CA ASP A 385 -15.04 -6.99 0.44
C ASP A 385 -14.30 -5.84 -0.24
N ILE A 386 -13.54 -6.18 -1.29
CA ILE A 386 -12.77 -5.23 -2.07
C ILE A 386 -13.10 -5.42 -3.53
N ILE A 387 -13.50 -4.35 -4.21
CA ILE A 387 -13.63 -4.30 -5.67
C ILE A 387 -12.67 -3.24 -6.17
N SER A 388 -11.86 -3.56 -7.19
CA SER A 388 -10.98 -2.60 -7.84
C SER A 388 -11.10 -2.67 -9.36
N ILE A 389 -10.99 -1.51 -9.99
CA ILE A 389 -10.97 -1.33 -11.44
C ILE A 389 -9.66 -0.63 -11.80
N ASN A 390 -8.89 -1.22 -12.69
CA ASN A 390 -7.70 -0.61 -13.26
C ASN A 390 -7.89 -0.40 -14.76
N ILE A 391 -7.62 0.81 -15.23
CA ILE A 391 -7.61 1.17 -16.64
C ILE A 391 -6.22 1.67 -16.98
N LYS A 392 -5.61 1.09 -18.04
CA LYS A 392 -4.28 1.44 -18.49
C LYS A 392 -4.31 2.08 -19.86
N TYR A 393 -3.61 3.21 -19.97
CA TYR A 393 -3.27 3.91 -21.22
C TYR A 393 -1.80 3.70 -21.54
N ARG A 394 -1.47 3.41 -22.81
CA ARG A 394 -0.08 3.20 -23.26
C ARG A 394 0.16 3.70 -24.68
#